data_7e7782369131a0033f0e8b2405f39e8c
#
_entry.id   7e7782369131a0033f0e8b2405f39e8c
#
_cell.length_a   1.000
_cell.length_b   1.000
_cell.length_c   1.000
_cell.angle_alpha   90.00
_cell.angle_beta   90.00
_cell.angle_gamma   90.00
#
_symmetry.space_group_name_H-M   'P 1'
#
loop_
_entity.id
_entity.type
_entity.pdbx_description
1 polymer ?
#
loop_
_entity_poly.entity_id
_entity_poly.type
_entity_poly.pdbx_seq_one_letter_code
_entity_poly.pdbx_strand_id
1 'polypeptide(L)'
;MPGQPAGERKSRVDHTLLSQTATWEEIRQILDDGIKYGCASACIPACYVKQAAEYVDGKLPICTVIGFPNGYHTTATKIFETRDAVANGADEIDMVINIGFLKDKRYDEIEQEIRKIHEACSGKTLKVIIETCLLTDEEKIKMCEIVTHAGAEFIKTSTGFSTAGATFSDVELMRQYVGTNVKVKAAGGISSFADAEKFIELGADRLGTSRLVKIMKHV
;
A
#
# COMPACT_ATOMS: atom_id res chain seq x y z
N MET A 1 -13.47 23.38 -6.49
CA MET A 1 -12.16 24.05 -6.45
C MET A 1 -11.35 23.58 -7.65
N PRO A 2 -10.77 24.43 -8.49
CA PRO A 2 -10.02 23.99 -9.66
C PRO A 2 -8.71 23.32 -9.22
N GLY A 3 -8.43 22.20 -9.88
CA GLY A 3 -7.39 21.22 -9.77
C GLY A 3 -6.10 21.55 -9.04
N GLN A 4 -5.71 20.66 -8.13
CA GLN A 4 -4.35 20.64 -7.58
C GLN A 4 -3.32 20.56 -8.73
N PRO A 5 -2.18 21.27 -8.62
CA PRO A 5 -1.16 21.28 -9.66
C PRO A 5 -0.60 19.86 -9.91
N ALA A 6 -0.24 19.58 -11.15
CA ALA A 6 0.23 18.26 -11.59
C ALA A 6 1.38 17.68 -10.74
N GLY A 7 2.18 18.52 -10.09
CA GLY A 7 3.25 18.14 -9.16
C GLY A 7 2.77 17.46 -7.88
N GLU A 8 1.66 17.93 -7.29
CA GLU A 8 1.11 17.31 -6.06
C GLU A 8 0.46 15.94 -6.32
N ARG A 9 -0.05 15.73 -7.55
CA ARG A 9 -0.63 14.42 -7.94
C ARG A 9 0.42 13.32 -8.08
N LYS A 10 1.63 13.66 -8.54
CA LYS A 10 2.75 12.73 -8.69
C LYS A 10 3.25 12.22 -7.33
N SER A 11 3.28 13.08 -6.32
CA SER A 11 3.70 12.74 -4.95
C SER A 11 2.71 11.82 -4.20
N ARG A 12 1.58 11.46 -4.79
CA ARG A 12 0.58 10.52 -4.23
C ARG A 12 0.64 9.14 -4.86
N VAL A 13 1.57 8.87 -5.77
CA VAL A 13 1.66 7.59 -6.49
C VAL A 13 2.76 6.72 -5.88
N ASP A 14 2.40 5.50 -5.45
CA ASP A 14 3.35 4.42 -5.24
C ASP A 14 3.50 3.69 -6.58
N HIS A 15 4.64 3.92 -7.27
CA HIS A 15 4.92 3.27 -8.55
C HIS A 15 5.25 1.81 -8.30
N THR A 16 4.37 0.90 -8.77
CA THR A 16 4.32 -0.47 -8.25
C THR A 16 4.71 -1.49 -9.31
N LEU A 17 5.61 -2.42 -8.94
CA LEU A 17 5.91 -3.64 -9.70
C LEU A 17 6.10 -4.80 -8.72
N LEU A 18 5.11 -5.70 -8.66
CA LEU A 18 5.08 -6.87 -7.76
C LEU A 18 4.88 -8.19 -8.53
N SER A 19 5.12 -8.19 -9.86
CA SER A 19 5.05 -9.43 -10.65
C SER A 19 6.01 -10.48 -10.10
N GLN A 20 5.57 -11.74 -10.08
CA GLN A 20 6.42 -12.88 -9.71
C GLN A 20 7.63 -13.06 -10.63
N THR A 21 7.54 -12.53 -11.84
CA THR A 21 8.61 -12.60 -12.86
C THR A 21 9.45 -11.32 -12.95
N ALA A 22 9.24 -10.35 -12.03
CA ALA A 22 9.98 -9.10 -12.06
C ALA A 22 11.50 -9.33 -11.99
N THR A 23 12.22 -8.73 -12.92
CA THR A 23 13.68 -8.78 -12.98
C THR A 23 14.28 -7.50 -12.39
N TRP A 24 15.58 -7.54 -12.05
CA TRP A 24 16.27 -6.34 -11.58
C TRP A 24 16.24 -5.18 -12.60
N GLU A 25 16.34 -5.48 -13.89
CA GLU A 25 16.27 -4.45 -14.92
C GLU A 25 14.92 -3.73 -14.91
N GLU A 26 13.82 -4.47 -14.77
CA GLU A 26 12.47 -3.89 -14.66
C GLU A 26 12.30 -3.10 -13.34
N ILE A 27 12.84 -3.61 -12.22
CA ILE A 27 12.84 -2.87 -10.94
C ILE A 27 13.63 -1.56 -11.10
N ARG A 28 14.83 -1.59 -11.68
CA ARG A 28 15.62 -0.38 -11.93
C ARG A 28 14.84 0.65 -12.75
N GLN A 29 14.12 0.20 -13.79
CA GLN A 29 13.28 1.10 -14.58
C GLN A 29 12.18 1.75 -13.74
N ILE A 30 11.54 0.99 -12.80
CA ILE A 30 10.54 1.53 -11.86
C ILE A 30 11.16 2.58 -10.94
N LEU A 31 12.39 2.37 -10.47
CA LEU A 31 13.10 3.32 -9.61
C LEU A 31 13.43 4.62 -10.36
N ASP A 32 13.99 4.51 -11.57
CA ASP A 32 14.31 5.66 -12.43
C ASP A 32 13.05 6.47 -12.76
N ASP A 33 11.98 5.79 -13.09
CA ASP A 33 10.69 6.41 -13.36
C ASP A 33 10.13 7.10 -12.09
N GLY A 34 10.22 6.45 -10.94
CA GLY A 34 9.77 7.00 -9.66
C GLY A 34 10.50 8.31 -9.32
N ILE A 35 11.81 8.35 -9.50
CA ILE A 35 12.64 9.55 -9.33
C ILE A 35 12.26 10.63 -10.35
N LYS A 36 12.26 10.27 -11.63
CA LYS A 36 11.99 11.21 -12.73
C LYS A 36 10.63 11.88 -12.62
N TYR A 37 9.61 11.12 -12.21
CA TYR A 37 8.23 11.61 -12.16
C TYR A 37 7.80 12.05 -10.75
N GLY A 38 8.71 12.02 -9.76
CA GLY A 38 8.43 12.49 -8.39
C GLY A 38 7.34 11.64 -7.70
N CYS A 39 7.42 10.32 -7.81
CA CYS A 39 6.49 9.42 -7.12
C CYS A 39 6.69 9.47 -5.59
N ALA A 40 5.66 9.07 -4.84
CA ALA A 40 5.72 9.00 -3.39
C ALA A 40 6.66 7.88 -2.92
N SER A 41 6.61 6.74 -3.59
CA SER A 41 7.51 5.61 -3.38
C SER A 41 7.58 4.71 -4.63
N ALA A 42 8.54 3.78 -4.63
CA ALA A 42 8.50 2.59 -5.48
C ALA A 42 8.13 1.37 -4.63
N CYS A 43 7.06 0.66 -5.00
CA CYS A 43 6.62 -0.54 -4.30
C CYS A 43 7.07 -1.79 -5.07
N ILE A 44 8.00 -2.56 -4.48
CA ILE A 44 8.76 -3.63 -5.13
C ILE A 44 8.83 -4.90 -4.26
N PRO A 45 9.17 -6.08 -4.84
CA PRO A 45 9.36 -7.30 -4.07
C PRO A 45 10.49 -7.18 -3.04
N ALA A 46 10.31 -7.80 -1.87
CA ALA A 46 11.24 -7.70 -0.73
C ALA A 46 12.69 -8.09 -1.07
N CYS A 47 12.89 -9.06 -1.97
CA CYS A 47 14.23 -9.52 -2.37
C CYS A 47 15.06 -8.43 -3.07
N TYR A 48 14.44 -7.38 -3.59
CA TYR A 48 15.14 -6.26 -4.25
C TYR A 48 15.33 -5.03 -3.38
N VAL A 49 14.76 -5.01 -2.15
CA VAL A 49 14.76 -3.81 -1.30
C VAL A 49 16.17 -3.29 -1.03
N LYS A 50 17.10 -4.15 -0.62
CA LYS A 50 18.48 -3.74 -0.32
C LYS A 50 19.15 -3.10 -1.53
N GLN A 51 19.11 -3.78 -2.67
CA GLN A 51 19.72 -3.29 -3.90
C GLN A 51 19.05 -2.00 -4.39
N ALA A 52 17.72 -1.89 -4.24
CA ALA A 52 16.97 -0.69 -4.61
C ALA A 52 17.29 0.50 -3.70
N ALA A 53 17.37 0.31 -2.39
CA ALA A 53 17.73 1.35 -1.42
C ALA A 53 19.14 1.91 -1.71
N GLU A 54 20.11 1.03 -1.97
CA GLU A 54 21.46 1.42 -2.38
C GLU A 54 21.45 2.19 -3.72
N TYR A 55 20.65 1.72 -4.69
CA TYR A 55 20.58 2.34 -6.03
C TYR A 55 19.97 3.73 -6.01
N VAL A 56 18.87 3.93 -5.27
CA VAL A 56 18.19 5.25 -5.25
C VAL A 56 18.89 6.28 -4.38
N ASP A 57 19.74 5.86 -3.46
CA ASP A 57 20.55 6.73 -2.58
C ASP A 57 19.71 7.85 -1.94
N GLY A 58 18.57 7.46 -1.34
CA GLY A 58 17.65 8.37 -0.65
C GLY A 58 16.79 9.27 -1.54
N LYS A 59 16.87 9.15 -2.87
CA LYS A 59 16.11 10.01 -3.82
C LYS A 59 14.65 9.59 -3.99
N LEU A 60 14.30 8.36 -3.57
CA LEU A 60 12.96 7.82 -3.68
C LEU A 60 12.72 6.85 -2.52
N PRO A 61 11.65 7.00 -1.71
CA PRO A 61 11.30 6.02 -0.70
C PRO A 61 11.02 4.63 -1.30
N ILE A 62 11.52 3.59 -0.63
CA ILE A 62 11.28 2.21 -1.02
C ILE A 62 10.18 1.60 -0.17
N CYS A 63 9.12 1.15 -0.82
CA CYS A 63 8.02 0.39 -0.23
C CYS A 63 8.16 -1.08 -0.58
N THR A 64 7.81 -1.97 0.34
CA THR A 64 7.68 -3.39 0.05
C THR A 64 6.47 -4.00 0.74
N VAL A 65 6.18 -5.26 0.45
CA VAL A 65 5.02 -5.99 0.95
C VAL A 65 5.44 -7.12 1.87
N ILE A 66 4.62 -7.43 2.90
CA ILE A 66 4.85 -8.54 3.83
C ILE A 66 3.57 -9.35 4.04
N GLY A 67 3.70 -10.64 4.34
CA GLY A 67 2.54 -11.55 4.40
C GLY A 67 1.78 -11.65 3.08
N PHE A 68 2.41 -11.34 1.98
CA PHE A 68 1.76 -11.00 0.69
C PHE A 68 1.78 -12.19 -0.29
N PRO A 69 0.71 -12.37 -1.14
CA PRO A 69 -0.51 -11.57 -1.14
C PRO A 69 -1.62 -12.11 -0.23
N ASN A 70 -1.45 -13.28 0.38
CA ASN A 70 -2.55 -14.03 0.99
C ASN A 70 -2.88 -13.65 2.45
N GLY A 71 -1.95 -13.04 3.17
CA GLY A 71 -2.17 -12.56 4.54
C GLY A 71 -2.19 -13.62 5.65
N TYR A 72 -2.18 -14.91 5.35
CA TYR A 72 -2.34 -16.01 6.31
C TYR A 72 -1.04 -16.54 6.94
N HIS A 73 0.08 -15.86 6.73
CA HIS A 73 1.31 -16.17 7.47
C HIS A 73 1.11 -15.92 8.97
N THR A 74 1.89 -16.61 9.79
CA THR A 74 1.85 -16.34 11.23
C THR A 74 2.36 -14.93 11.53
N THR A 75 1.88 -14.34 12.62
CA THR A 75 2.35 -13.02 13.08
C THR A 75 3.87 -12.98 13.26
N ALA A 76 4.48 -14.05 13.77
CA ALA A 76 5.94 -14.14 13.94
C ALA A 76 6.67 -14.04 12.59
N THR A 77 6.18 -14.71 11.57
CA THR A 77 6.74 -14.63 10.21
C THR A 77 6.62 -13.22 9.64
N LYS A 78 5.45 -12.59 9.76
CA LYS A 78 5.25 -11.22 9.28
C LYS A 78 6.15 -10.20 10.00
N ILE A 79 6.37 -10.38 11.32
CA ILE A 79 7.31 -9.55 12.10
C ILE A 79 8.75 -9.74 11.58
N PHE A 80 9.14 -10.98 11.29
CA PHE A 80 10.47 -11.26 10.74
C PHE A 80 10.65 -10.60 9.36
N GLU A 81 9.69 -10.78 8.46
CA GLU A 81 9.69 -10.13 7.13
C GLU A 81 9.78 -8.60 7.24
N THR A 82 9.04 -8.01 8.18
CA THR A 82 9.06 -6.55 8.41
C THR A 82 10.43 -6.08 8.86
N ARG A 83 11.03 -6.74 9.85
CA ARG A 83 12.36 -6.39 10.36
C ARG A 83 13.45 -6.55 9.31
N ASP A 84 13.39 -7.62 8.53
CA ASP A 84 14.31 -7.86 7.43
C ASP A 84 14.18 -6.77 6.36
N ALA A 85 12.95 -6.43 5.95
CA ALA A 85 12.71 -5.37 4.96
C ALA A 85 13.22 -4.00 5.44
N VAL A 86 12.95 -3.63 6.70
CA VAL A 86 13.43 -2.37 7.30
C VAL A 86 14.96 -2.35 7.38
N ALA A 87 15.58 -3.45 7.83
CA ALA A 87 17.04 -3.58 7.89
C ALA A 87 17.71 -3.46 6.52
N ASN A 88 17.01 -3.90 5.46
CA ASN A 88 17.45 -3.79 4.07
C ASN A 88 17.15 -2.41 3.44
N GLY A 89 16.52 -1.48 4.15
CA GLY A 89 16.32 -0.10 3.71
C GLY A 89 14.91 0.24 3.20
N ALA A 90 13.89 -0.58 3.54
CA ALA A 90 12.51 -0.19 3.26
C ALA A 90 12.08 1.01 4.13
N ASP A 91 11.42 2.00 3.52
CA ASP A 91 10.85 3.16 4.17
C ASP A 91 9.36 2.99 4.48
N GLU A 92 8.69 2.12 3.73
CA GLU A 92 7.26 1.86 3.84
C GLU A 92 7.00 0.35 3.72
N ILE A 93 6.08 -0.16 4.53
CA ILE A 93 5.69 -1.57 4.60
C ILE A 93 4.19 -1.68 4.34
N ASP A 94 3.79 -2.46 3.34
CA ASP A 94 2.40 -2.80 3.03
C ASP A 94 2.12 -4.24 3.52
N MET A 95 1.46 -4.41 4.67
CA MET A 95 1.10 -5.73 5.21
C MET A 95 -0.28 -6.17 4.75
N VAL A 96 -0.50 -7.47 4.57
CA VAL A 96 -1.84 -8.05 4.35
C VAL A 96 -2.35 -8.65 5.65
N ILE A 97 -3.62 -8.33 6.01
CA ILE A 97 -4.27 -8.92 7.18
C ILE A 97 -4.55 -10.41 6.99
N ASN A 98 -4.77 -11.14 8.09
CA ASN A 98 -5.33 -12.49 8.01
C ASN A 98 -6.85 -12.39 7.80
N ILE A 99 -7.29 -12.57 6.55
CA ILE A 99 -8.71 -12.47 6.17
C ILE A 99 -9.53 -13.59 6.82
N GLY A 100 -8.96 -14.79 6.97
CA GLY A 100 -9.62 -15.88 7.68
C GLY A 100 -9.96 -15.50 9.14
N PHE A 101 -9.04 -14.85 9.85
CA PHE A 101 -9.31 -14.35 11.20
C PHE A 101 -10.42 -13.30 11.22
N LEU A 102 -10.50 -12.45 10.21
CA LEU A 102 -11.59 -11.48 10.07
C LEU A 102 -12.95 -12.17 9.91
N LYS A 103 -13.02 -13.20 9.05
CA LYS A 103 -14.24 -14.02 8.87
C LYS A 103 -14.64 -14.75 10.14
N ASP A 104 -13.66 -15.20 10.93
CA ASP A 104 -13.88 -15.82 12.25
C ASP A 104 -14.15 -14.79 13.36
N LYS A 105 -14.19 -13.49 13.06
CA LYS A 105 -14.38 -12.38 14.01
C LYS A 105 -13.32 -12.33 15.13
N ARG A 106 -12.10 -12.79 14.82
CA ARG A 106 -10.95 -12.75 15.74
C ARG A 106 -10.29 -11.36 15.70
N TYR A 107 -11.07 -10.34 16.01
CA TYR A 107 -10.68 -8.92 15.84
C TYR A 107 -9.49 -8.52 16.71
N ASP A 108 -9.45 -8.99 17.96
CA ASP A 108 -8.36 -8.69 18.89
C ASP A 108 -7.00 -9.21 18.37
N GLU A 109 -7.01 -10.39 17.74
CA GLU A 109 -5.80 -10.98 17.19
C GLU A 109 -5.29 -10.22 15.98
N ILE A 110 -6.21 -9.73 15.14
CA ILE A 110 -5.86 -8.87 13.99
C ILE A 110 -5.27 -7.54 14.48
N GLU A 111 -5.92 -6.91 15.47
CA GLU A 111 -5.41 -5.65 16.02
C GLU A 111 -4.02 -5.84 16.65
N GLN A 112 -3.84 -6.90 17.42
CA GLN A 112 -2.54 -7.22 18.01
C GLN A 112 -1.47 -7.53 16.96
N GLU A 113 -1.82 -8.22 15.87
CA GLU A 113 -0.91 -8.45 14.75
C GLU A 113 -0.44 -7.14 14.13
N ILE A 114 -1.39 -6.22 13.80
CA ILE A 114 -1.07 -4.91 13.23
C ILE A 114 -0.17 -4.11 14.17
N ARG A 115 -0.47 -4.05 15.48
CA ARG A 115 0.35 -3.36 16.48
C ARG A 115 1.79 -3.89 16.53
N LYS A 116 1.96 -5.21 16.58
CA LYS A 116 3.29 -5.84 16.63
C LYS A 116 4.10 -5.59 15.35
N ILE A 117 3.43 -5.56 14.20
CA ILE A 117 4.07 -5.24 12.92
C ILE A 117 4.42 -3.75 12.87
N HIS A 118 3.54 -2.86 13.35
CA HIS A 118 3.82 -1.43 13.45
C HIS A 118 5.05 -1.15 14.34
N GLU A 119 5.14 -1.82 15.49
CA GLU A 119 6.34 -1.76 16.34
C GLU A 119 7.60 -2.24 15.58
N ALA A 120 7.47 -3.34 14.81
CA ALA A 120 8.58 -3.88 14.02
C ALA A 120 9.01 -2.95 12.86
N CYS A 121 8.14 -2.06 12.40
CA CYS A 121 8.48 -1.02 11.41
C CYS A 121 9.45 0.03 11.95
N SER A 122 9.64 0.13 13.26
CA SER A 122 10.64 1.03 13.89
C SER A 122 10.55 2.48 13.40
N GLY A 123 9.33 3.01 13.32
CA GLY A 123 9.05 4.39 12.88
C GLY A 123 8.94 4.56 11.36
N LYS A 124 9.03 3.49 10.58
CA LYS A 124 8.71 3.49 9.15
C LYS A 124 7.19 3.40 8.95
N THR A 125 6.70 3.85 7.79
CA THR A 125 5.26 3.86 7.47
C THR A 125 4.70 2.44 7.31
N LEU A 126 3.63 2.12 8.04
CA LEU A 126 2.86 0.89 7.87
C LEU A 126 1.56 1.18 7.12
N LYS A 127 1.27 0.38 6.09
CA LYS A 127 0.00 0.37 5.38
C LYS A 127 -0.64 -1.00 5.48
N VAL A 128 -1.90 -1.04 5.90
CA VAL A 128 -2.65 -2.28 6.16
C VAL A 128 -3.59 -2.59 5.02
N ILE A 129 -3.29 -3.64 4.25
CA ILE A 129 -4.12 -4.13 3.14
C ILE A 129 -5.23 -5.00 3.72
N ILE A 130 -6.48 -4.62 3.47
CA ILE A 130 -7.66 -5.36 3.95
C ILE A 130 -8.31 -6.25 2.89
N GLU A 131 -7.93 -6.12 1.62
CA GLU A 131 -8.45 -6.86 0.45
C GLU A 131 -9.97 -6.72 0.30
N THR A 132 -10.42 -5.50 0.04
CA THR A 132 -11.84 -5.10 0.07
C THR A 132 -12.76 -5.97 -0.77
N CYS A 133 -12.28 -6.54 -1.88
CA CYS A 133 -13.09 -7.40 -2.76
C CYS A 133 -13.54 -8.73 -2.12
N LEU A 134 -12.95 -9.10 -0.98
CA LEU A 134 -13.31 -10.31 -0.22
C LEU A 134 -14.16 -10.00 1.02
N LEU A 135 -14.48 -8.72 1.27
CA LEU A 135 -15.12 -8.24 2.49
C LEU A 135 -16.52 -7.70 2.24
N THR A 136 -17.41 -7.88 3.24
CA THR A 136 -18.67 -7.13 3.31
C THR A 136 -18.40 -5.70 3.79
N ASP A 137 -19.37 -4.81 3.65
CA ASP A 137 -19.21 -3.42 4.11
C ASP A 137 -19.06 -3.34 5.63
N GLU A 138 -19.75 -4.21 6.40
CA GLU A 138 -19.58 -4.30 7.85
C GLU A 138 -18.15 -4.73 8.22
N GLU A 139 -17.57 -5.67 7.48
CA GLU A 139 -16.17 -6.11 7.69
C GLU A 139 -15.17 -5.00 7.35
N LYS A 140 -15.43 -4.23 6.27
CA LYS A 140 -14.60 -3.06 5.92
C LYS A 140 -14.66 -1.99 7.01
N ILE A 141 -15.86 -1.68 7.52
CA ILE A 141 -16.05 -0.74 8.64
C ILE A 141 -15.30 -1.23 9.88
N LYS A 142 -15.44 -2.51 10.23
CA LYS A 142 -14.71 -3.10 11.36
C LYS A 142 -13.19 -2.98 11.19
N MET A 143 -12.68 -3.19 9.98
CA MET A 143 -11.26 -3.02 9.71
C MET A 143 -10.81 -1.56 9.80
N CYS A 144 -11.64 -0.59 9.42
CA CYS A 144 -11.34 0.83 9.63
C CYS A 144 -11.16 1.17 11.14
N GLU A 145 -12.02 0.62 12.01
CA GLU A 145 -11.88 0.76 13.46
C GLU A 145 -10.58 0.12 13.95
N ILE A 146 -10.32 -1.13 13.58
CA ILE A 146 -9.14 -1.90 14.02
C ILE A 146 -7.85 -1.21 13.59
N VAL A 147 -7.73 -0.80 12.33
CA VAL A 147 -6.53 -0.13 11.81
C VAL A 147 -6.29 1.20 12.52
N THR A 148 -7.38 1.93 12.81
CA THR A 148 -7.31 3.19 13.57
C THR A 148 -6.80 2.96 15.00
N HIS A 149 -7.35 1.98 15.71
CA HIS A 149 -6.93 1.65 17.07
C HIS A 149 -5.51 1.07 17.13
N ALA A 150 -5.12 0.31 16.12
CA ALA A 150 -3.76 -0.23 16.02
C ALA A 150 -2.68 0.82 15.73
N GLY A 151 -3.04 2.01 15.25
CA GLY A 151 -2.14 3.13 15.05
C GLY A 151 -1.33 3.09 13.76
N ALA A 152 -1.73 2.29 12.75
CA ALA A 152 -1.08 2.30 11.44
C ALA A 152 -1.35 3.61 10.69
N GLU A 153 -0.40 4.02 9.83
CA GLU A 153 -0.50 5.28 9.08
C GLU A 153 -1.48 5.20 7.92
N PHE A 154 -1.69 4.01 7.34
CA PHE A 154 -2.60 3.83 6.22
C PHE A 154 -3.45 2.57 6.35
N ILE A 155 -4.68 2.68 5.84
CA ILE A 155 -5.49 1.53 5.40
C ILE A 155 -5.45 1.46 3.87
N LYS A 156 -5.28 0.26 3.30
CA LYS A 156 -5.15 0.05 1.86
C LYS A 156 -6.20 -0.95 1.36
N THR A 157 -6.79 -0.68 0.21
CA THR A 157 -7.88 -1.50 -0.33
C THR A 157 -7.45 -2.91 -0.72
N SER A 158 -6.39 -3.06 -1.52
CA SER A 158 -6.20 -4.30 -2.29
C SER A 158 -4.73 -4.65 -2.49
N THR A 159 -4.47 -5.94 -2.66
CA THR A 159 -3.15 -6.46 -3.07
C THR A 159 -2.90 -6.27 -4.57
N GLY A 160 -3.95 -6.34 -5.39
CA GLY A 160 -3.86 -6.44 -6.85
C GLY A 160 -3.69 -7.87 -7.36
N PHE A 161 -3.75 -8.88 -6.48
CA PHE A 161 -3.60 -10.31 -6.79
C PHE A 161 -4.86 -11.12 -6.47
N SER A 162 -5.96 -10.47 -6.18
CA SER A 162 -7.26 -11.09 -5.92
C SER A 162 -8.25 -10.83 -7.07
N THR A 163 -9.54 -11.00 -6.81
CA THR A 163 -10.61 -10.95 -7.82
C THR A 163 -10.90 -9.55 -8.34
N ALA A 164 -10.63 -8.49 -7.54
CA ALA A 164 -10.80 -7.10 -7.93
C ALA A 164 -9.82 -6.18 -7.21
N GLY A 165 -9.66 -4.95 -7.72
CA GLY A 165 -8.91 -3.87 -7.09
C GLY A 165 -9.82 -2.88 -6.35
N ALA A 166 -9.32 -1.65 -6.12
CA ALA A 166 -10.07 -0.57 -5.49
C ALA A 166 -11.33 -0.21 -6.28
N THR A 167 -12.42 0.06 -5.55
CA THR A 167 -13.62 0.69 -6.07
C THR A 167 -13.82 2.06 -5.46
N PHE A 168 -14.55 2.93 -6.14
CA PHE A 168 -14.87 4.28 -5.62
C PHE A 168 -15.66 4.21 -4.32
N SER A 169 -16.63 3.29 -4.24
CA SER A 169 -17.42 3.07 -3.04
C SER A 169 -16.61 2.57 -1.86
N ASP A 170 -15.61 1.71 -2.07
CA ASP A 170 -14.72 1.24 -1.00
C ASP A 170 -13.91 2.39 -0.41
N VAL A 171 -13.35 3.26 -1.27
CA VAL A 171 -12.54 4.39 -0.80
C VAL A 171 -13.39 5.40 -0.04
N GLU A 172 -14.60 5.70 -0.53
CA GLU A 172 -15.55 6.59 0.13
C GLU A 172 -15.96 6.03 1.51
N LEU A 173 -16.31 4.75 1.58
CA LEU A 173 -16.65 4.07 2.83
C LEU A 173 -15.45 4.08 3.80
N MET A 174 -14.26 3.69 3.35
CA MET A 174 -13.07 3.69 4.20
C MET A 174 -12.76 5.10 4.73
N ARG A 175 -12.87 6.15 3.90
CA ARG A 175 -12.65 7.52 4.34
C ARG A 175 -13.66 7.98 5.38
N GLN A 176 -14.90 7.51 5.28
CA GLN A 176 -15.96 7.86 6.23
C GLN A 176 -15.72 7.25 7.62
N TYR A 177 -15.18 6.03 7.70
CA TYR A 177 -15.11 5.27 8.95
C TYR A 177 -13.70 5.17 9.56
N VAL A 178 -12.66 5.46 8.81
CA VAL A 178 -11.31 5.45 9.36
C VAL A 178 -11.04 6.73 10.16
N GLY A 179 -10.23 6.61 11.21
CA GLY A 179 -9.85 7.76 12.04
C GLY A 179 -9.12 8.85 11.27
N THR A 180 -9.19 10.08 11.77
CA THR A 180 -8.60 11.27 11.11
C THR A 180 -7.09 11.19 10.93
N ASN A 181 -6.41 10.39 11.75
CA ASN A 181 -4.96 10.19 11.68
C ASN A 181 -4.54 9.09 10.70
N VAL A 182 -5.48 8.32 10.16
CA VAL A 182 -5.21 7.24 9.21
C VAL A 182 -5.55 7.70 7.80
N LYS A 183 -4.61 7.51 6.90
CA LYS A 183 -4.73 7.82 5.47
C LYS A 183 -5.29 6.62 4.69
N VAL A 184 -5.90 6.88 3.55
CA VAL A 184 -6.46 5.85 2.67
C VAL A 184 -5.59 5.68 1.43
N LYS A 185 -5.19 4.43 1.13
CA LYS A 185 -4.51 4.07 -0.12
C LYS A 185 -5.44 3.23 -1.00
N ALA A 186 -5.76 3.75 -2.17
CA ALA A 186 -6.42 2.98 -3.23
C ALA A 186 -5.36 2.22 -4.06
N ALA A 187 -5.56 0.93 -4.29
CA ALA A 187 -4.64 0.12 -5.08
C ALA A 187 -5.37 -0.90 -5.97
N GLY A 188 -4.83 -1.13 -7.17
CA GLY A 188 -5.48 -1.97 -8.19
C GLY A 188 -6.63 -1.26 -8.89
N GLY A 189 -6.82 -1.53 -10.18
CA GLY A 189 -7.94 -0.97 -10.95
C GLY A 189 -7.77 0.50 -11.40
N ILE A 190 -6.72 1.21 -10.99
CA ILE A 190 -6.48 2.60 -11.38
C ILE A 190 -5.83 2.61 -12.76
N SER A 191 -6.62 2.91 -13.80
CA SER A 191 -6.22 2.73 -15.19
C SER A 191 -6.04 4.03 -15.98
N SER A 192 -6.52 5.14 -15.45
CA SER A 192 -6.50 6.46 -16.10
C SER A 192 -6.24 7.58 -15.09
N PHE A 193 -5.91 8.78 -15.59
CA PHE A 193 -5.85 9.99 -14.75
C PHE A 193 -7.21 10.36 -14.18
N ALA A 194 -8.30 10.12 -14.93
CA ALA A 194 -9.66 10.37 -14.44
C ALA A 194 -9.99 9.46 -13.24
N ASP A 195 -9.63 8.17 -13.29
CA ASP A 195 -9.79 7.28 -12.12
C ASP A 195 -8.98 7.79 -10.93
N ALA A 196 -7.72 8.19 -11.17
CA ALA A 196 -6.85 8.71 -10.12
C ALA A 196 -7.42 9.97 -9.45
N GLU A 197 -7.90 10.91 -10.25
CA GLU A 197 -8.55 12.14 -9.75
C GLU A 197 -9.79 11.79 -8.93
N LYS A 198 -10.62 10.88 -9.42
CA LYS A 198 -11.84 10.46 -8.72
C LYS A 198 -11.54 9.79 -7.38
N PHE A 199 -10.54 8.91 -7.30
CA PHE A 199 -10.12 8.32 -6.02
C PHE A 199 -9.63 9.38 -5.02
N ILE A 200 -8.87 10.38 -5.49
CA ILE A 200 -8.40 11.48 -4.64
C ILE A 200 -9.58 12.34 -4.15
N GLU A 201 -10.53 12.66 -5.01
CA GLU A 201 -11.76 13.41 -4.63
C GLU A 201 -12.56 12.68 -3.54
N LEU A 202 -12.61 11.34 -3.62
CA LEU A 202 -13.30 10.49 -2.64
C LEU A 202 -12.50 10.24 -1.36
N GLY A 203 -11.30 10.82 -1.25
CA GLY A 203 -10.52 10.82 -0.01
C GLY A 203 -9.33 9.86 0.01
N ALA A 204 -8.89 9.35 -1.14
CA ALA A 204 -7.61 8.63 -1.20
C ALA A 204 -6.44 9.60 -1.05
N ASP A 205 -5.55 9.30 -0.12
CA ASP A 205 -4.31 10.05 0.11
C ASP A 205 -3.15 9.51 -0.74
N ARG A 206 -3.23 8.22 -1.15
CA ARG A 206 -2.20 7.50 -1.88
C ARG A 206 -2.82 6.58 -2.93
N LEU A 207 -2.14 6.40 -4.04
CA LEU A 207 -2.55 5.56 -5.17
C LEU A 207 -1.48 4.52 -5.48
N GLY A 208 -1.80 3.23 -5.39
CA GLY A 208 -0.92 2.13 -5.81
C GLY A 208 -1.22 1.73 -7.25
N THR A 209 -0.34 2.05 -8.20
CA THR A 209 -0.57 1.76 -9.61
C THR A 209 0.74 1.63 -10.39
N SER A 210 0.72 0.78 -11.42
CA SER A 210 1.80 0.68 -12.41
C SER A 210 1.51 1.46 -13.70
N ARG A 211 0.29 1.98 -13.86
CA ARG A 211 -0.20 2.50 -15.16
C ARG A 211 0.00 4.00 -15.35
N LEU A 212 -0.18 4.81 -14.30
CA LEU A 212 -0.13 6.27 -14.45
C LEU A 212 1.21 6.77 -15.00
N VAL A 213 2.33 6.24 -14.49
CA VAL A 213 3.66 6.59 -15.00
C VAL A 213 3.85 6.12 -16.45
N LYS A 214 3.32 4.94 -16.82
CA LYS A 214 3.36 4.46 -18.20
C LYS A 214 2.62 5.40 -19.15
N ILE A 215 1.44 5.91 -18.76
CA ILE A 215 0.69 6.89 -19.56
C ILE A 215 1.51 8.16 -19.73
N MET A 216 2.15 8.67 -18.67
CA MET A 216 2.99 9.87 -18.76
C MET A 216 4.20 9.73 -19.70
N LYS A 217 4.69 8.53 -19.92
CA LYS A 217 5.79 8.28 -20.87
C LYS A 217 5.38 8.41 -22.34
N HIS A 218 4.08 8.31 -22.63
CA HIS A 218 3.55 8.32 -24.00
C HIS A 218 2.82 9.62 -24.36
N VAL A 219 2.85 10.62 -23.47
CA VAL A 219 2.37 11.99 -23.68
C VAL A 219 3.56 12.92 -23.81
#